data_cae44c0a72f0701e9296ba410908b4cf
#
_entry.id   cae44c0a72f0701e9296ba410908b4cf
#
_cell.length_a   1.000
_cell.length_b   1.000
_cell.length_c   1.000
_cell.angle_alpha   90.00
_cell.angle_beta   90.00
_cell.angle_gamma   90.00
#
_symmetry.space_group_name_H-M   'P 1'
#
loop_
_entity.id
_entity.type
_entity.pdbx_description
1 polymer ?
#
loop_
_entity_poly.entity_id
_entity_poly.type
_entity_poly.pdbx_seq_one_letter_code
_entity_poly.pdbx_strand_id
1 'polypeptide(L)'
;MLHYLQNLFQALDVSSLTDAVLRVAAVFLCLTVHETCHGLAALALGDPTAKSMHRLSLNPLHHIDWLGLALMFTVGFGWAKPVPVNPNYFRKPKQGMAVTALAGPVSNLLLAILFLGIGKVIYLYAPYSAGINVFFEWCLFTVAPMSVGMGLFNLIPIPPLDGSKVLAMFLPNSAYGQLMRYERYGILVLLALSWLGLGGNFLGNAIYGVYEALFHIFFA
;
A
#
# COMPACT_ATOMS: atom_id res chain seq x y z
N MET A 1 8.41 -11.69 6.58
CA MET A 1 8.30 -10.83 5.38
C MET A 1 8.90 -11.52 4.17
N LEU A 2 10.17 -12.03 4.22
CA LEU A 2 10.72 -12.82 3.11
C LEU A 2 9.91 -14.08 2.83
N HIS A 3 9.54 -14.87 3.83
CA HIS A 3 8.72 -16.08 3.62
C HIS A 3 7.28 -15.77 3.19
N TYR A 4 6.69 -14.66 3.61
CA TYR A 4 5.35 -14.25 3.17
C TYR A 4 5.39 -13.55 1.82
N LEU A 5 6.40 -12.69 1.59
CA LEU A 5 6.68 -12.16 0.25
C LEU A 5 7.24 -13.26 -0.67
N GLN A 6 8.07 -14.18 -0.18
CA GLN A 6 8.46 -15.37 -0.94
C GLN A 6 7.29 -16.34 -1.15
N ASN A 7 6.37 -16.49 -0.20
CA ASN A 7 5.14 -17.28 -0.43
C ASN A 7 4.11 -16.51 -1.27
N LEU A 8 4.05 -15.17 -1.19
CA LEU A 8 3.33 -14.34 -2.18
C LEU A 8 4.00 -14.41 -3.57
N PHE A 9 5.34 -14.52 -3.61
CA PHE A 9 6.12 -14.66 -4.85
C PHE A 9 6.36 -16.12 -5.27
N GLN A 10 6.31 -17.12 -4.38
CA GLN A 10 6.28 -18.55 -4.72
C GLN A 10 4.86 -19.01 -5.07
N ALA A 11 3.85 -18.33 -4.59
CA ALA A 11 2.53 -18.34 -5.21
C ALA A 11 2.46 -17.57 -6.55
N LEU A 12 3.56 -16.95 -7.00
CA LEU A 12 3.96 -16.69 -8.39
C LEU A 12 4.62 -17.93 -9.04
N ASP A 13 4.25 -19.12 -8.59
CA ASP A 13 4.24 -20.25 -9.48
C ASP A 13 3.18 -19.94 -10.52
N VAL A 14 3.66 -19.30 -11.59
CA VAL A 14 2.86 -18.74 -12.69
C VAL A 14 2.28 -19.91 -13.44
N SER A 15 1.33 -20.57 -12.83
CA SER A 15 0.60 -21.66 -13.48
C SER A 15 -0.29 -21.13 -14.60
N SER A 16 -0.58 -19.81 -14.60
CA SER A 16 -1.25 -19.14 -15.72
C SER A 16 -0.82 -17.68 -15.88
N LEU A 17 -0.64 -17.24 -17.12
CA LEU A 17 -0.41 -15.83 -17.47
C LEU A 17 -1.52 -14.93 -16.92
N THR A 18 -2.74 -15.45 -16.83
CA THR A 18 -3.90 -14.76 -16.27
C THR A 18 -3.69 -14.36 -14.84
N ASP A 19 -3.18 -15.27 -13.98
CA ASP A 19 -2.94 -14.97 -12.56
C ASP A 19 -1.87 -13.91 -12.37
N ALA A 20 -0.81 -13.96 -13.18
CA ALA A 20 0.23 -12.93 -13.17
C ALA A 20 -0.34 -11.55 -13.54
N VAL A 21 -1.14 -11.47 -14.60
CA VAL A 21 -1.79 -10.22 -15.04
C VAL A 21 -2.74 -9.68 -13.96
N LEU A 22 -3.57 -10.53 -13.36
CA LEU A 22 -4.52 -10.15 -12.30
C LEU A 22 -3.80 -9.64 -11.04
N ARG A 23 -2.67 -10.25 -10.66
CA ARG A 23 -1.85 -9.78 -9.53
C ARG A 23 -1.21 -8.43 -9.81
N VAL A 24 -0.63 -8.25 -11.00
CA VAL A 24 -0.07 -6.96 -11.42
C VAL A 24 -1.15 -5.88 -11.44
N ALA A 25 -2.34 -6.19 -11.94
CA ALA A 25 -3.48 -5.27 -11.92
C ALA A 25 -3.89 -4.87 -10.49
N ALA A 26 -3.90 -5.83 -9.55
CA ALA A 26 -4.20 -5.56 -8.14
C ALA A 26 -3.13 -4.67 -7.48
N VAL A 27 -1.84 -4.94 -7.74
CA VAL A 27 -0.73 -4.07 -7.25
C VAL A 27 -0.93 -2.65 -7.74
N PHE A 28 -1.14 -2.46 -9.04
CA PHE A 28 -1.32 -1.13 -9.61
C PHE A 28 -2.56 -0.42 -9.09
N LEU A 29 -3.66 -1.13 -8.89
CA LEU A 29 -4.87 -0.59 -8.29
C LEU A 29 -4.61 -0.09 -6.86
N CYS A 30 -4.07 -0.96 -5.99
CA CYS A 30 -3.81 -0.65 -4.60
C CYS A 30 -2.82 0.52 -4.46
N LEU A 31 -1.75 0.51 -5.26
CA LEU A 31 -0.73 1.55 -5.29
C LEU A 31 -1.29 2.89 -5.77
N THR A 32 -2.05 2.87 -6.86
CA THR A 32 -2.62 4.10 -7.44
C THR A 32 -3.58 4.77 -6.48
N VAL A 33 -4.45 4.00 -5.82
CA VAL A 33 -5.37 4.52 -4.80
C VAL A 33 -4.59 5.11 -3.63
N HIS A 34 -3.60 4.40 -3.13
CA HIS A 34 -2.73 4.82 -2.03
C HIS A 34 -2.06 6.18 -2.31
N GLU A 35 -1.32 6.27 -3.42
CA GLU A 35 -0.60 7.48 -3.81
C GLU A 35 -1.53 8.65 -4.12
N THR A 36 -2.65 8.37 -4.81
CA THR A 36 -3.63 9.43 -5.11
C THR A 36 -4.24 9.99 -3.85
N CYS A 37 -4.53 9.15 -2.83
CA CYS A 37 -5.10 9.59 -1.57
C CYS A 37 -4.11 10.44 -0.75
N HIS A 38 -2.82 10.16 -0.77
CA HIS A 38 -1.81 11.08 -0.23
C HIS A 38 -1.92 12.47 -0.85
N GLY A 39 -1.93 12.53 -2.18
CA GLY A 39 -2.02 13.80 -2.89
C GLY A 39 -3.34 14.54 -2.67
N LEU A 40 -4.47 13.83 -2.56
CA LEU A 40 -5.78 14.42 -2.24
C LEU A 40 -5.81 14.97 -0.81
N ALA A 41 -5.25 14.25 0.15
CA ALA A 41 -5.15 14.72 1.53
C ALA A 41 -4.25 15.95 1.63
N ALA A 42 -3.09 15.96 0.96
CA ALA A 42 -2.21 17.11 0.87
C ALA A 42 -2.93 18.34 0.28
N LEU A 43 -3.66 18.15 -0.82
CA LEU A 43 -4.44 19.21 -1.47
C LEU A 43 -5.52 19.76 -0.53
N ALA A 44 -6.24 18.89 0.17
CA ALA A 44 -7.28 19.30 1.15
C ALA A 44 -6.69 20.10 2.33
N LEU A 45 -5.43 19.85 2.68
CA LEU A 45 -4.68 20.56 3.70
C LEU A 45 -3.99 21.84 3.20
N GLY A 46 -4.15 22.16 1.90
CA GLY A 46 -3.68 23.40 1.29
C GLY A 46 -2.39 23.26 0.46
N ASP A 47 -1.87 22.05 0.26
CA ASP A 47 -0.71 21.81 -0.59
C ASP A 47 -1.13 21.48 -2.05
N PRO A 48 -0.95 22.41 -3.03
CA PRO A 48 -1.29 22.18 -4.41
C PRO A 48 -0.22 21.43 -5.21
N THR A 49 0.90 21.04 -4.59
CA THR A 49 2.10 20.54 -5.28
C THR A 49 1.78 19.33 -6.17
N ALA A 50 1.12 18.31 -5.63
CA ALA A 50 0.75 17.13 -6.41
C ALA A 50 -0.18 17.46 -7.58
N LYS A 51 -1.12 18.39 -7.38
CA LYS A 51 -2.05 18.83 -8.42
C LYS A 51 -1.33 19.61 -9.52
N SER A 52 -0.48 20.55 -9.17
CA SER A 52 0.27 21.39 -10.14
C SER A 52 1.26 20.56 -10.98
N MET A 53 1.77 19.45 -10.42
CA MET A 53 2.66 18.52 -11.11
C MET A 53 1.92 17.39 -11.86
N HIS A 54 0.60 17.48 -11.99
CA HIS A 54 -0.25 16.46 -12.63
C HIS A 54 -0.06 15.04 -12.06
N ARG A 55 0.22 14.96 -10.72
CA ARG A 55 0.45 13.71 -10.02
C ARG A 55 -0.80 13.16 -9.30
N LEU A 56 -1.91 13.93 -9.27
CA LEU A 56 -3.22 13.45 -8.86
C LEU A 56 -3.89 12.74 -10.03
N SER A 57 -3.60 11.47 -10.20
CA SER A 57 -4.06 10.69 -11.35
C SER A 57 -4.38 9.26 -10.95
N LEU A 58 -5.48 8.73 -11.47
CA LEU A 58 -5.81 7.29 -11.35
C LEU A 58 -5.10 6.45 -12.43
N ASN A 59 -4.25 7.06 -13.26
CA ASN A 59 -3.42 6.31 -14.19
C ASN A 59 -2.21 5.72 -13.46
N PRO A 60 -2.11 4.38 -13.32
CA PRO A 60 -1.03 3.73 -12.59
C PRO A 60 0.36 4.05 -13.13
N LEU A 61 0.50 4.35 -14.42
CA LEU A 61 1.79 4.67 -15.04
C LEU A 61 2.44 5.93 -14.45
N HIS A 62 1.65 6.85 -13.87
CA HIS A 62 2.17 8.03 -13.20
C HIS A 62 2.81 7.71 -11.84
N HIS A 63 2.52 6.55 -11.27
CA HIS A 63 2.99 6.11 -9.94
C HIS A 63 4.08 5.04 -10.04
N ILE A 64 4.48 4.63 -11.26
CA ILE A 64 5.55 3.64 -11.46
C ILE A 64 6.91 4.31 -11.35
N ASP A 65 7.77 3.73 -10.52
CA ASP A 65 9.22 3.87 -10.59
C ASP A 65 9.78 2.64 -11.30
N TRP A 66 10.41 2.85 -12.46
CA TRP A 66 10.89 1.73 -13.29
C TRP A 66 11.99 0.91 -12.62
N LEU A 67 12.84 1.56 -11.80
CA LEU A 67 13.86 0.86 -11.03
C LEU A 67 13.23 0.06 -9.88
N GLY A 68 12.29 0.67 -9.14
CA GLY A 68 11.52 -0.01 -8.10
C GLY A 68 10.74 -1.19 -8.64
N LEU A 69 10.13 -1.06 -9.82
CA LEU A 69 9.43 -2.14 -10.50
C LEU A 69 10.39 -3.28 -10.91
N ALA A 70 11.54 -2.96 -11.50
CA ALA A 70 12.54 -3.95 -11.88
C ALA A 70 13.08 -4.73 -10.65
N LEU A 71 13.34 -4.05 -9.54
CA LEU A 71 13.77 -4.67 -8.29
C LEU A 71 12.66 -5.54 -7.67
N MET A 72 11.41 -5.15 -7.80
CA MET A 72 10.28 -5.97 -7.34
C MET A 72 10.27 -7.34 -8.04
N PHE A 73 10.56 -7.40 -9.34
CA PHE A 73 10.62 -8.66 -10.10
C PHE A 73 11.90 -9.47 -9.86
N THR A 74 13.03 -8.82 -9.51
CA THR A 74 14.33 -9.51 -9.38
C THR A 74 14.66 -9.87 -7.93
N VAL A 75 14.39 -8.98 -6.99
CA VAL A 75 14.77 -9.11 -5.57
C VAL A 75 13.54 -9.35 -4.68
N GLY A 76 12.33 -9.20 -5.24
CA GLY A 76 11.09 -9.34 -4.49
C GLY A 76 10.74 -8.13 -3.62
N PHE A 77 11.44 -7.02 -3.77
CA PHE A 77 11.19 -5.76 -3.09
C PHE A 77 11.30 -4.60 -4.09
N GLY A 78 10.35 -3.69 -4.05
CA GLY A 78 10.33 -2.52 -4.91
C GLY A 78 9.63 -1.34 -4.25
N TRP A 79 9.61 -0.21 -4.92
CA TRP A 79 8.93 0.99 -4.46
C TRP A 79 8.22 1.68 -5.62
N ALA A 80 7.24 2.49 -5.25
CA ALA A 80 6.54 3.37 -6.17
C ALA A 80 7.26 4.71 -6.32
N LYS A 81 6.89 5.43 -7.36
CA LYS A 81 7.23 6.84 -7.48
C LYS A 81 6.27 7.66 -6.60
N PRO A 82 6.73 8.21 -5.46
CA PRO A 82 5.84 8.85 -4.50
C PRO A 82 5.21 10.13 -5.07
N VAL A 83 4.01 10.45 -4.59
CA VAL A 83 3.36 11.72 -4.88
C VAL A 83 4.08 12.84 -4.11
N PRO A 84 4.49 13.94 -4.78
CA PRO A 84 5.22 15.02 -4.12
C PRO A 84 4.31 15.78 -3.15
N VAL A 85 4.82 16.00 -1.94
CA VAL A 85 4.16 16.77 -0.88
C VAL A 85 5.12 17.81 -0.36
N ASN A 86 4.66 19.06 -0.25
CA ASN A 86 5.46 20.17 0.28
C ASN A 86 4.90 20.63 1.64
N PRO A 87 5.59 20.29 2.75
CA PRO A 87 5.11 20.60 4.09
C PRO A 87 5.00 22.12 4.39
N ASN A 88 5.63 22.97 3.58
CA ASN A 88 5.57 24.42 3.78
C ASN A 88 4.18 25.03 3.49
N TYR A 89 3.33 24.33 2.77
CA TYR A 89 1.94 24.76 2.56
C TYR A 89 1.02 24.45 3.74
N PHE A 90 1.43 23.57 4.65
CA PHE A 90 0.59 23.19 5.78
C PHE A 90 0.66 24.23 6.90
N ARG A 91 -0.49 24.58 7.48
CA ARG A 91 -0.54 25.45 8.68
C ARG A 91 0.29 24.89 9.84
N LYS A 92 0.31 23.57 10.00
CA LYS A 92 1.08 22.81 10.99
C LYS A 92 1.83 21.70 10.27
N PRO A 93 3.07 21.92 9.82
CA PRO A 93 3.79 21.01 8.92
C PRO A 93 3.83 19.56 9.39
N LYS A 94 4.16 19.28 10.67
CA LYS A 94 4.21 17.92 11.20
C LYS A 94 2.84 17.22 11.17
N GLN A 95 1.80 17.92 11.58
CA GLN A 95 0.44 17.37 11.57
C GLN A 95 -0.05 17.14 10.13
N GLY A 96 0.19 18.11 9.24
CA GLY A 96 -0.15 17.99 7.84
C GLY A 96 0.54 16.79 7.18
N MET A 97 1.84 16.61 7.43
CA MET A 97 2.58 15.44 6.94
C MET A 97 2.03 14.12 7.49
N ALA A 98 1.69 14.06 8.79
CA ALA A 98 1.14 12.84 9.39
C ALA A 98 -0.24 12.49 8.84
N VAL A 99 -1.14 13.48 8.69
CA VAL A 99 -2.48 13.25 8.09
C VAL A 99 -2.37 12.83 6.64
N THR A 100 -1.49 13.49 5.87
CA THR A 100 -1.21 13.10 4.50
C THR A 100 -0.68 11.66 4.43
N ALA A 101 0.28 11.30 5.29
CA ALA A 101 0.84 9.96 5.35
C ALA A 101 -0.19 8.89 5.75
N LEU A 102 -1.13 9.19 6.64
CA LEU A 102 -2.21 8.25 7.00
C LEU A 102 -3.20 8.01 5.88
N ALA A 103 -3.38 8.96 4.96
CA ALA A 103 -4.38 8.86 3.91
C ALA A 103 -4.16 7.65 2.98
N GLY A 104 -2.92 7.29 2.67
CA GLY A 104 -2.58 6.10 1.88
C GLY A 104 -3.00 4.80 2.56
N PRO A 105 -2.46 4.48 3.75
CA PRO A 105 -2.85 3.27 4.49
C PRO A 105 -4.36 3.17 4.73
N VAL A 106 -5.01 4.27 5.13
CA VAL A 106 -6.46 4.27 5.35
C VAL A 106 -7.22 4.00 4.05
N SER A 107 -6.81 4.60 2.93
CA SER A 107 -7.45 4.34 1.64
C SER A 107 -7.33 2.88 1.22
N ASN A 108 -6.22 2.22 1.53
CA ASN A 108 -6.05 0.81 1.24
C ASN A 108 -6.95 -0.08 2.13
N LEU A 109 -7.14 0.24 3.39
CA LEU A 109 -8.10 -0.47 4.23
C LEU A 109 -9.54 -0.30 3.71
N LEU A 110 -9.90 0.92 3.29
CA LEU A 110 -11.20 1.19 2.68
C LEU A 110 -11.37 0.46 1.33
N LEU A 111 -10.30 0.37 0.54
CA LEU A 111 -10.30 -0.38 -0.71
C LEU A 111 -10.53 -1.89 -0.47
N ALA A 112 -9.91 -2.46 0.56
CA ALA A 112 -10.14 -3.86 0.95
C ALA A 112 -11.61 -4.09 1.33
N ILE A 113 -12.19 -3.20 2.14
CA ILE A 113 -13.61 -3.24 2.52
C ILE A 113 -14.52 -3.15 1.28
N LEU A 114 -14.21 -2.25 0.36
CA LEU A 114 -14.97 -2.10 -0.88
C LEU A 114 -14.96 -3.39 -1.71
N PHE A 115 -13.78 -4.01 -1.90
CA PHE A 115 -13.68 -5.23 -2.71
C PHE A 115 -14.28 -6.46 -2.04
N LEU A 116 -14.23 -6.56 -0.71
CA LEU A 116 -14.98 -7.57 0.05
C LEU A 116 -16.49 -7.36 -0.13
N GLY A 117 -16.96 -6.11 -0.07
CA GLY A 117 -18.37 -5.77 -0.32
C GLY A 117 -18.82 -6.11 -1.75
N ILE A 118 -18.01 -5.78 -2.77
CA ILE A 118 -18.26 -6.18 -4.16
C ILE A 118 -18.36 -7.71 -4.28
N GLY A 119 -17.42 -8.44 -3.67
CA GLY A 119 -17.45 -9.89 -3.64
C GLY A 119 -18.73 -10.44 -2.98
N LYS A 120 -19.18 -9.86 -1.85
CA LYS A 120 -20.44 -10.24 -1.23
C LYS A 120 -21.65 -10.03 -2.15
N VAL A 121 -21.71 -8.90 -2.84
CA VAL A 121 -22.79 -8.63 -3.82
C VAL A 121 -22.78 -9.66 -4.95
N ILE A 122 -21.60 -9.96 -5.49
CA ILE A 122 -21.45 -11.00 -6.52
C ILE A 122 -21.93 -12.35 -5.98
N TYR A 123 -21.52 -12.74 -4.80
CA TYR A 123 -21.91 -14.00 -4.15
C TYR A 123 -23.42 -14.13 -4.02
N LEU A 124 -24.13 -13.04 -3.68
CA LEU A 124 -25.57 -13.06 -3.42
C LEU A 124 -26.43 -13.00 -4.70
N TYR A 125 -25.99 -12.28 -5.72
CA TYR A 125 -26.85 -11.87 -6.82
C TYR A 125 -26.34 -12.25 -8.21
N ALA A 126 -25.05 -12.55 -8.38
CA ALA A 126 -24.52 -12.79 -9.70
C ALA A 126 -24.79 -14.25 -10.15
N PRO A 127 -25.19 -14.48 -11.42
CA PRO A 127 -25.27 -15.81 -11.96
C PRO A 127 -23.89 -16.46 -12.06
N TYR A 128 -23.83 -17.78 -11.91
CA TYR A 128 -22.58 -18.51 -12.07
C TYR A 128 -22.07 -18.40 -13.50
N SER A 129 -20.84 -17.89 -13.66
CA SER A 129 -20.07 -17.97 -14.90
C SER A 129 -18.56 -17.99 -14.58
N ALA A 130 -17.76 -18.57 -15.49
CA ALA A 130 -16.31 -18.65 -15.27
C ALA A 130 -15.65 -17.27 -15.08
N GLY A 131 -16.03 -16.28 -15.87
CA GLY A 131 -15.49 -14.92 -15.76
C GLY A 131 -15.91 -14.21 -14.47
N ILE A 132 -17.16 -14.39 -14.04
CA ILE A 132 -17.64 -13.82 -12.76
C ILE A 132 -16.90 -14.46 -11.57
N ASN A 133 -16.66 -15.77 -11.61
CA ASN A 133 -15.90 -16.44 -10.56
C ASN A 133 -14.45 -15.94 -10.48
N VAL A 134 -13.77 -15.80 -11.61
CA VAL A 134 -12.41 -15.25 -11.64
C VAL A 134 -12.37 -13.86 -11.03
N PHE A 135 -13.35 -13.00 -11.37
CA PHE A 135 -13.42 -11.66 -10.80
C PHE A 135 -13.76 -11.69 -9.30
N PHE A 136 -14.65 -12.56 -8.87
CA PHE A 136 -14.99 -12.79 -7.47
C PHE A 136 -13.76 -13.20 -6.65
N GLU A 137 -13.03 -14.20 -7.11
CA GLU A 137 -11.79 -14.66 -6.48
C GLU A 137 -10.72 -13.57 -6.44
N TRP A 138 -10.60 -12.81 -7.52
CA TRP A 138 -9.68 -11.68 -7.59
C TRP A 138 -10.01 -10.61 -6.54
N CYS A 139 -11.30 -10.26 -6.37
CA CYS A 139 -11.71 -9.29 -5.35
C CYS A 139 -11.34 -9.75 -3.94
N LEU A 140 -11.66 -11.01 -3.60
CA LEU A 140 -11.54 -11.54 -2.25
C LEU A 140 -10.12 -11.96 -1.92
N PHE A 141 -9.48 -12.73 -2.80
CA PHE A 141 -8.23 -13.41 -2.47
C PHE A 141 -6.98 -12.74 -3.07
N THR A 142 -7.16 -11.70 -3.89
CA THR A 142 -6.04 -10.94 -4.46
C THR A 142 -6.07 -9.48 -4.03
N VAL A 143 -7.10 -8.73 -4.38
CA VAL A 143 -7.15 -7.28 -4.11
C VAL A 143 -7.29 -6.99 -2.62
N ALA A 144 -8.24 -7.62 -1.94
CA ALA A 144 -8.51 -7.31 -0.54
C ALA A 144 -7.31 -7.61 0.38
N PRO A 145 -6.70 -8.83 0.38
CA PRO A 145 -5.53 -9.10 1.23
C PRO A 145 -4.30 -8.26 0.82
N MET A 146 -4.09 -8.00 -0.46
CA MET A 146 -3.00 -7.16 -0.94
C MET A 146 -3.16 -5.71 -0.46
N SER A 147 -4.37 -5.19 -0.49
CA SER A 147 -4.69 -3.84 -0.03
C SER A 147 -4.51 -3.71 1.49
N VAL A 148 -4.97 -4.69 2.27
CA VAL A 148 -4.69 -4.76 3.72
C VAL A 148 -3.18 -4.79 3.97
N GLY A 149 -2.46 -5.64 3.23
CA GLY A 149 -1.02 -5.80 3.34
C GLY A 149 -0.28 -4.50 3.08
N MET A 150 -0.62 -3.80 2.00
CA MET A 150 -0.01 -2.51 1.65
C MET A 150 -0.31 -1.44 2.70
N GLY A 151 -1.54 -1.38 3.20
CA GLY A 151 -1.93 -0.44 4.26
C GLY A 151 -1.15 -0.68 5.55
N LEU A 152 -1.11 -1.92 6.06
CA LEU A 152 -0.42 -2.26 7.30
C LEU A 152 1.11 -2.15 7.17
N PHE A 153 1.68 -2.54 6.03
CA PHE A 153 3.11 -2.38 5.78
C PHE A 153 3.53 -0.91 5.86
N ASN A 154 2.77 -0.02 5.23
CA ASN A 154 3.07 1.41 5.26
C ASN A 154 2.82 2.07 6.63
N LEU A 155 2.07 1.44 7.54
CA LEU A 155 1.92 1.92 8.93
C LEU A 155 3.12 1.57 9.83
N ILE A 156 4.07 0.76 9.39
CA ILE A 156 5.29 0.46 10.14
C ILE A 156 6.08 1.77 10.35
N PRO A 157 6.50 2.11 11.59
CA PRO A 157 7.14 3.39 11.90
C PRO A 157 8.64 3.41 11.53
N ILE A 158 8.99 2.90 10.36
CA ILE A 158 10.36 2.86 9.82
C ILE A 158 10.40 3.67 8.53
N PRO A 159 11.25 4.71 8.40
CA PRO A 159 11.43 5.40 7.14
C PRO A 159 11.85 4.43 6.02
N PRO A 160 11.41 4.64 4.77
CA PRO A 160 10.61 5.77 4.25
C PRO A 160 9.09 5.56 4.32
N LEU A 161 8.61 4.55 5.08
CA LEU A 161 7.19 4.21 5.17
C LEU A 161 6.38 5.32 5.86
N ASP A 162 5.10 5.39 5.56
CA ASP A 162 4.20 6.45 6.04
C ASP A 162 4.06 6.50 7.56
N GLY A 163 4.08 5.34 8.22
CA GLY A 163 4.06 5.23 9.67
C GLY A 163 5.19 6.00 10.36
N SER A 164 6.33 6.17 9.69
CA SER A 164 7.42 6.99 10.22
C SER A 164 7.07 8.48 10.30
N LYS A 165 6.29 8.99 9.35
CA LYS A 165 5.81 10.39 9.33
C LYS A 165 4.72 10.60 10.38
N VAL A 166 3.90 9.58 10.63
CA VAL A 166 2.92 9.58 11.72
C VAL A 166 3.63 9.60 13.08
N LEU A 167 4.62 8.72 13.29
CA LEU A 167 5.44 8.72 14.50
C LEU A 167 6.16 10.06 14.68
N ALA A 168 6.69 10.63 13.60
CA ALA A 168 7.41 11.90 13.60
C ALA A 168 6.59 13.08 14.12
N MET A 169 5.25 13.04 14.03
CA MET A 169 4.37 14.06 14.58
C MET A 169 4.53 14.24 16.09
N PHE A 170 4.79 13.16 16.81
CA PHE A 170 4.94 13.14 18.27
C PHE A 170 6.35 13.44 18.75
N LEU A 171 7.34 13.49 17.85
CA LEU A 171 8.73 13.72 18.20
C LEU A 171 9.04 15.22 18.42
N PRO A 172 10.00 15.57 19.31
CA PRO A 172 10.55 16.93 19.37
C PRO A 172 11.16 17.35 18.03
N ASN A 173 11.30 18.65 17.78
CA ASN A 173 11.78 19.17 16.48
C ASN A 173 13.19 18.68 16.14
N SER A 174 14.07 18.48 17.11
CA SER A 174 15.41 17.94 16.91
C SER A 174 15.38 16.50 16.39
N ALA A 175 14.57 15.64 17.02
CA ALA A 175 14.42 14.24 16.62
C ALA A 175 13.67 14.11 15.26
N TYR A 176 12.67 14.96 15.03
CA TYR A 176 12.00 15.06 13.72
C TYR A 176 13.00 15.35 12.60
N GLY A 177 13.85 16.36 12.77
CA GLY A 177 14.86 16.72 11.78
C GLY A 177 15.88 15.59 11.52
N GLN A 178 16.26 14.85 12.56
CA GLN A 178 17.14 13.68 12.41
C GLN A 178 16.45 12.56 11.62
N LEU A 179 15.20 12.22 11.99
CA LEU A 179 14.42 11.17 11.30
C LEU A 179 14.29 11.47 9.79
N MET A 180 13.94 12.70 9.43
CA MET A 180 13.83 13.13 8.04
C MET A 180 15.17 13.08 7.29
N ARG A 181 16.28 13.38 7.98
CA ARG A 181 17.63 13.29 7.41
C ARG A 181 18.03 11.85 7.10
N TYR A 182 17.62 10.89 7.95
CA TYR A 182 17.93 9.48 7.77
C TYR A 182 16.94 8.73 6.87
N GLU A 183 15.83 9.35 6.45
CA GLU A 183 14.81 8.76 5.57
C GLU A 183 15.44 8.16 4.29
N ARG A 184 16.45 8.82 3.71
CA ARG A 184 17.18 8.33 2.52
C ARG A 184 17.85 6.98 2.69
N TYR A 185 18.17 6.57 3.93
CA TYR A 185 18.78 5.28 4.23
C TYR A 185 17.74 4.21 4.59
N GLY A 186 16.49 4.61 4.75
CA GLY A 186 15.42 3.72 5.21
C GLY A 186 15.18 2.54 4.28
N ILE A 187 15.31 2.75 2.95
CA ILE A 187 15.23 1.65 1.97
C ILE A 187 16.29 0.58 2.26
N LEU A 188 17.52 0.97 2.58
CA LEU A 188 18.59 0.03 2.90
C LEU A 188 18.29 -0.75 4.20
N VAL A 189 17.70 -0.09 5.18
CA VAL A 189 17.25 -0.73 6.43
C VAL A 189 16.15 -1.74 6.15
N LEU A 190 15.14 -1.38 5.35
CA LEU A 190 14.06 -2.28 4.96
C LEU A 190 14.56 -3.49 4.16
N LEU A 191 15.49 -3.27 3.23
CA LEU A 191 16.13 -4.36 2.49
C LEU A 191 16.89 -5.30 3.41
N ALA A 192 17.69 -4.76 4.36
CA ALA A 192 18.42 -5.56 5.34
C ALA A 192 17.48 -6.36 6.25
N LEU A 193 16.42 -5.74 6.79
CA LEU A 193 15.41 -6.42 7.61
C LEU A 193 14.68 -7.52 6.80
N SER A 194 14.37 -7.25 5.55
CA SER A 194 13.78 -8.21 4.63
C SER A 194 14.71 -9.40 4.38
N TRP A 195 16.00 -9.12 4.12
CA TRP A 195 16.99 -10.16 3.85
C TRP A 195 17.27 -11.03 5.09
N LEU A 196 17.25 -10.44 6.28
CA LEU A 196 17.40 -11.15 7.56
C LEU A 196 16.12 -11.91 7.98
N GLY A 197 15.02 -11.78 7.25
CA GLY A 197 13.74 -12.41 7.57
C GLY A 197 13.07 -11.84 8.83
N LEU A 198 13.52 -10.66 9.31
CA LEU A 198 13.03 -10.06 10.54
C LEU A 198 11.65 -9.41 10.34
N GLY A 199 10.72 -9.73 11.22
CA GLY A 199 9.37 -9.14 11.24
C GLY A 199 8.35 -9.77 10.28
N GLY A 200 8.75 -10.70 9.39
CA GLY A 200 7.86 -11.28 8.40
C GLY A 200 6.67 -12.03 8.99
N ASN A 201 6.90 -12.86 10.00
CA ASN A 201 5.83 -13.60 10.67
C ASN A 201 4.86 -12.66 11.40
N PHE A 202 5.37 -11.62 12.07
CA PHE A 202 4.53 -10.65 12.77
C PHE A 202 3.64 -9.87 11.78
N LEU A 203 4.23 -9.36 10.71
CA LEU A 203 3.46 -8.63 9.70
C LEU A 203 2.47 -9.54 8.98
N GLY A 204 2.89 -10.77 8.62
CA GLY A 204 2.01 -11.76 8.00
C GLY A 204 0.80 -12.09 8.87
N ASN A 205 1.01 -12.34 10.16
CA ASN A 205 -0.07 -12.61 11.10
C ASN A 205 -0.99 -11.40 11.30
N ALA A 206 -0.44 -10.19 11.33
CA ALA A 206 -1.24 -8.96 11.42
C ALA A 206 -2.10 -8.76 10.16
N ILE A 207 -1.53 -8.95 8.97
CA ILE A 207 -2.27 -8.87 7.69
C ILE A 207 -3.39 -9.91 7.67
N TYR A 208 -3.07 -11.16 8.00
CA TYR A 208 -4.04 -12.26 8.04
C TYR A 208 -5.16 -11.94 9.03
N GLY A 209 -4.83 -11.55 10.26
CA GLY A 209 -5.84 -11.26 11.29
C GLY A 209 -6.77 -10.10 10.92
N VAL A 210 -6.23 -9.01 10.33
CA VAL A 210 -7.07 -7.90 9.86
C VAL A 210 -7.92 -8.31 8.66
N TYR A 211 -7.34 -9.04 7.71
CA TYR A 211 -8.08 -9.53 6.55
C TYR A 211 -9.21 -10.50 6.98
N GLU A 212 -8.92 -11.45 7.85
CA GLU A 212 -9.89 -12.42 8.37
C GLU A 212 -11.03 -11.72 9.11
N ALA A 213 -10.73 -10.77 9.98
CA ALA A 213 -11.73 -9.97 10.68
C ALA A 213 -12.66 -9.22 9.70
N LEU A 214 -12.09 -8.59 8.68
CA LEU A 214 -12.88 -7.93 7.62
C LEU A 214 -13.70 -8.94 6.82
N PHE A 215 -13.11 -10.06 6.46
CA PHE A 215 -13.79 -11.11 5.71
C PHE A 215 -15.01 -11.65 6.47
N HIS A 216 -14.87 -11.90 7.77
CA HIS A 216 -15.98 -12.36 8.62
C HIS A 216 -17.14 -11.34 8.71
N ILE A 217 -16.87 -10.04 8.65
CA ILE A 217 -17.95 -9.03 8.62
C ILE A 217 -18.87 -9.22 7.40
N PHE A 218 -18.33 -9.68 6.28
CA PHE A 218 -19.10 -9.85 5.06
C PHE A 218 -19.61 -11.28 4.84
N PHE A 219 -18.88 -12.29 5.30
CA PHE A 219 -19.12 -13.70 4.94
C PHE A 219 -19.37 -14.63 6.16
N ALA A 220 -19.52 -14.08 7.37
CA ALA A 220 -19.98 -14.84 8.53
C ALA A 220 -21.49 -15.04 8.51
#